data_07bc80098dbc9c12117aece68fb65950
#
_entry.id   07bc80098dbc9c12117aece68fb65950
#
_cell.length_a   1.000
_cell.length_b   1.000
_cell.length_c   1.000
_cell.angle_alpha   90.00
_cell.angle_beta   90.00
_cell.angle_gamma   90.00
#
_symmetry.space_group_name_H-M   'P 1'
#
loop_
_entity.id
_entity.type
_entity.pdbx_description
1 polymer ?
#
loop_
_entity_poly.entity_id
_entity_poly.type
_entity_poly.pdbx_seq_one_letter_code
_entity_poly.pdbx_strand_id
1 'polypeptide(L)'
;MILSSRFSASLISVVVGLALSACQPASDPSDMPTETTDTPDTSVVTQDTAAQAETDEAVVADETDESVIDSAPMMEDYTKALTRMNNEVNIGMVYNDPDTAFAKSILALHRGAVNMAQLQLKYGTDNALLLLAQEIIDSQQQRIDISNKWLASHPDIPNPKPNTEAMQLDYADIVASMNYNIRMGTESVVADLAFARGMLAHQRAVLQLAKVELRYGTDVEMRRLAVQITRDQPRIIQVLEDWLANNAPAPSPEAEAEAEAEAEAE
;
A
#
# COMPACT_ATOMS: atom_id res chain seq x y z
N MET A 1 63.15 -20.99 -0.59
CA MET A 1 63.38 -20.18 -1.80
C MET A 1 62.31 -19.16 -1.89
N ILE A 2 62.64 -17.93 -1.54
CA ILE A 2 61.79 -16.76 -1.32
C ILE A 2 61.66 -16.04 -2.65
N LEU A 3 60.45 -15.76 -3.12
CA LEU A 3 60.27 -14.74 -4.15
C LEU A 3 59.10 -13.80 -3.73
N SER A 4 59.53 -12.66 -3.28
CA SER A 4 58.67 -11.47 -3.10
C SER A 4 58.36 -10.83 -4.44
N SER A 5 57.10 -10.54 -4.72
CA SER A 5 56.73 -9.63 -5.77
C SER A 5 55.92 -8.48 -5.22
N ARG A 6 56.50 -7.30 -5.26
CA ARG A 6 55.93 -6.00 -4.94
C ARG A 6 55.13 -5.51 -6.12
N PHE A 7 53.87 -5.10 -5.90
CA PHE A 7 53.13 -4.31 -6.89
C PHE A 7 52.87 -2.90 -6.35
N SER A 8 53.33 -1.98 -7.17
CA SER A 8 53.29 -0.54 -6.97
C SER A 8 51.85 -0.01 -7.03
N ALA A 9 51.57 0.94 -6.10
CA ALA A 9 50.44 1.82 -6.20
C ALA A 9 50.64 2.89 -7.26
N SER A 10 49.68 3.04 -8.16
CA SER A 10 49.56 4.20 -9.05
C SER A 10 48.35 5.03 -8.62
N LEU A 11 48.68 6.17 -8.03
CA LEU A 11 47.76 7.28 -7.79
C LEU A 11 47.51 7.99 -9.13
N ILE A 12 46.27 8.03 -9.58
CA ILE A 12 45.80 8.95 -10.61
C ILE A 12 44.87 9.95 -9.96
N SER A 13 45.41 11.15 -9.76
CA SER A 13 44.64 12.36 -9.45
C SER A 13 43.99 12.89 -10.72
N VAL A 14 42.67 13.02 -10.70
CA VAL A 14 41.93 13.80 -11.72
C VAL A 14 41.33 15.01 -11.02
N VAL A 15 41.76 16.15 -11.53
CA VAL A 15 41.41 17.51 -11.09
C VAL A 15 40.00 17.87 -11.54
N VAL A 16 39.28 18.46 -10.61
CA VAL A 16 37.93 19.02 -10.72
C VAL A 16 37.95 20.28 -11.61
N GLY A 17 37.05 20.34 -12.55
CA GLY A 17 36.67 21.57 -13.26
C GLY A 17 35.26 22.01 -12.83
N LEU A 18 35.17 23.04 -12.01
CA LEU A 18 33.93 23.77 -11.78
C LEU A 18 33.62 24.64 -13.00
N ALA A 19 32.42 24.52 -13.54
CA ALA A 19 31.81 25.53 -14.37
C ALA A 19 30.47 25.94 -13.75
N LEU A 20 30.50 27.08 -13.09
CA LEU A 20 29.31 27.85 -12.72
C LEU A 20 28.78 28.53 -14.00
N SER A 21 27.53 28.30 -14.32
CA SER A 21 26.80 29.15 -15.25
C SER A 21 25.50 29.56 -14.58
N ALA A 22 25.51 30.78 -14.10
CA ALA A 22 24.36 31.53 -13.63
C ALA A 22 23.65 32.15 -14.82
N CYS A 23 22.35 31.96 -14.92
CA CYS A 23 21.47 32.87 -15.64
C CYS A 23 20.20 33.09 -14.80
N GLN A 24 20.07 34.30 -14.32
CA GLN A 24 18.91 34.85 -13.65
C GLN A 24 18.05 35.65 -14.65
N PRO A 25 16.91 36.21 -14.24
CA PRO A 25 15.62 36.13 -14.93
C PRO A 25 15.23 37.44 -15.59
N ALA A 26 14.22 37.42 -16.42
CA ALA A 26 13.56 38.59 -16.90
C ALA A 26 12.16 38.70 -16.27
N SER A 27 11.95 39.81 -15.61
CA SER A 27 10.75 40.32 -14.99
C SER A 27 9.84 41.05 -16.01
N ASP A 28 8.49 40.85 -15.82
CA ASP A 28 7.46 41.88 -15.72
C ASP A 28 7.05 42.71 -16.98
N PRO A 29 5.92 43.42 -16.93
CA PRO A 29 4.63 43.30 -16.23
C PRO A 29 3.39 43.58 -17.11
N SER A 30 2.20 43.55 -16.47
CA SER A 30 1.00 44.33 -16.78
C SER A 30 0.04 43.89 -17.88
N ASP A 31 -1.16 43.48 -17.45
CA ASP A 31 -2.36 44.30 -17.70
C ASP A 31 -3.56 43.78 -16.90
N MET A 32 -4.04 44.66 -16.03
CA MET A 32 -5.43 44.65 -15.53
C MET A 32 -6.25 45.60 -16.43
N PRO A 33 -7.54 45.37 -16.53
CA PRO A 33 -8.45 46.49 -16.21
C PRO A 33 -9.55 46.10 -15.22
N THR A 34 -9.78 47.10 -14.42
CA THR A 34 -10.78 47.40 -13.40
C THR A 34 -12.19 47.61 -13.93
N GLU A 35 -13.15 47.54 -12.95
CA GLU A 35 -14.48 48.15 -12.88
C GLU A 35 -15.63 47.39 -13.59
N THR A 36 -16.79 47.20 -12.95
CA THR A 36 -17.62 48.19 -12.20
C THR A 36 -18.64 47.50 -11.31
N THR A 37 -18.82 48.06 -10.15
CA THR A 37 -19.97 48.17 -9.25
C THR A 37 -21.36 48.03 -9.88
N ASP A 38 -22.29 47.31 -9.17
CA ASP A 38 -23.58 47.88 -8.77
C ASP A 38 -24.27 46.99 -7.72
N THR A 39 -24.54 47.57 -6.57
CA THR A 39 -25.66 47.37 -5.65
C THR A 39 -26.49 48.65 -5.72
N PRO A 40 -27.73 48.78 -5.26
CA PRO A 40 -28.54 47.96 -4.34
C PRO A 40 -30.02 47.78 -4.79
N ASP A 41 -30.87 47.04 -4.11
CA ASP A 41 -32.10 47.60 -3.59
C ASP A 41 -32.81 46.74 -2.54
N THR A 42 -33.34 47.46 -1.60
CA THR A 42 -34.05 47.17 -0.37
C THR A 42 -35.56 47.07 -0.60
N SER A 43 -36.26 46.14 0.05
CA SER A 43 -37.66 46.31 0.50
C SER A 43 -38.01 45.07 1.37
N VAL A 44 -38.10 45.12 2.64
CA VAL A 44 -38.94 45.74 3.68
C VAL A 44 -40.42 45.30 3.65
N VAL A 45 -40.82 44.66 4.78
CA VAL A 45 -42.12 44.62 5.50
C VAL A 45 -43.21 43.70 4.92
N THR A 46 -43.82 42.81 5.69
CA THR A 46 -44.67 43.04 6.89
C THR A 46 -44.97 41.79 7.66
N GLN A 47 -45.13 41.97 8.96
CA GLN A 47 -45.73 41.05 9.95
C GLN A 47 -47.17 40.74 9.60
N ASP A 48 -47.63 39.54 9.96
CA ASP A 48 -48.90 39.45 10.71
C ASP A 48 -48.93 38.23 11.64
N THR A 49 -49.55 38.48 12.76
CA THR A 49 -49.68 37.72 14.00
C THR A 49 -50.97 36.93 13.95
N ALA A 50 -51.00 35.67 14.35
CA ALA A 50 -52.14 35.12 15.05
C ALA A 50 -51.79 33.80 15.79
N ALA A 51 -52.24 33.73 17.01
CA ALA A 51 -51.93 32.83 18.08
C ALA A 51 -52.79 31.57 18.10
N GLN A 52 -52.32 30.63 18.97
CA GLN A 52 -53.02 29.54 19.69
C GLN A 52 -53.25 28.23 18.93
N ALA A 53 -52.84 27.07 19.44
CA ALA A 53 -53.21 26.47 20.72
C ALA A 53 -52.28 25.30 21.06
N GLU A 54 -52.07 25.09 22.35
CA GLU A 54 -51.34 24.01 23.00
C GLU A 54 -51.98 22.64 22.71
N THR A 55 -51.12 21.64 22.39
CA THR A 55 -51.33 20.28 22.89
C THR A 55 -49.98 19.68 23.19
N ASP A 56 -49.81 19.44 24.46
CA ASP A 56 -48.72 18.72 25.12
C ASP A 56 -48.77 17.26 24.68
N GLU A 57 -47.80 16.84 23.84
CA GLU A 57 -47.50 15.44 23.63
C GLU A 57 -45.99 15.26 23.80
N ALA A 58 -45.64 14.65 24.91
CA ALA A 58 -44.28 14.30 25.25
C ALA A 58 -43.71 13.35 24.18
N VAL A 59 -42.93 13.91 23.22
CA VAL A 59 -42.07 13.14 22.36
C VAL A 59 -40.89 12.70 23.19
N VAL A 60 -40.91 11.42 23.60
CA VAL A 60 -39.74 10.71 24.10
C VAL A 60 -38.66 10.86 23.02
N ALA A 61 -37.64 11.67 23.31
CA ALA A 61 -36.45 11.73 22.51
C ALA A 61 -35.78 10.37 22.63
N ASP A 62 -35.91 9.55 21.60
CA ASP A 62 -35.05 8.39 21.37
C ASP A 62 -33.67 8.94 20.97
N GLU A 63 -32.83 9.17 22.01
CA GLU A 63 -31.43 9.50 21.80
C GLU A 63 -30.67 8.21 21.41
N THR A 64 -30.83 7.78 20.16
CA THR A 64 -29.92 6.88 19.50
C THR A 64 -29.36 7.58 18.26
N ASP A 65 -28.66 8.69 18.46
CA ASP A 65 -27.71 9.20 17.49
C ASP A 65 -26.36 8.48 17.70
N GLU A 66 -26.37 7.18 17.52
CA GLU A 66 -25.17 6.46 17.11
C GLU A 66 -24.92 6.88 15.67
N SER A 67 -24.02 7.83 15.48
CA SER A 67 -23.54 8.23 14.15
C SER A 67 -23.04 6.96 13.45
N VAL A 68 -23.90 6.35 12.64
CA VAL A 68 -23.56 5.22 11.78
C VAL A 68 -22.45 5.72 10.86
N ILE A 69 -21.19 5.37 11.19
CA ILE A 69 -20.05 5.67 10.33
C ILE A 69 -20.34 5.00 8.99
N ASP A 70 -20.59 5.80 7.96
CA ASP A 70 -20.78 5.29 6.61
C ASP A 70 -19.45 4.71 6.11
N SER A 71 -19.30 3.40 6.24
CA SER A 71 -18.11 2.67 5.79
C SER A 71 -18.12 2.35 4.29
N ALA A 72 -19.21 2.62 3.59
CA ALA A 72 -19.34 2.28 2.17
C ALA A 72 -18.26 2.91 1.27
N PRO A 73 -17.89 4.19 1.41
CA PRO A 73 -16.80 4.78 0.62
C PRO A 73 -15.44 4.11 0.86
N MET A 74 -15.15 3.72 2.10
CA MET A 74 -13.92 3.01 2.45
C MET A 74 -13.87 1.63 1.78
N MET A 75 -14.95 0.87 1.88
CA MET A 75 -15.04 -0.48 1.27
C MET A 75 -14.93 -0.42 -0.26
N GLU A 76 -15.52 0.59 -0.89
CA GLU A 76 -15.39 0.83 -2.33
C GLU A 76 -13.94 1.14 -2.72
N ASP A 77 -13.25 2.00 -1.97
CA ASP A 77 -11.86 2.36 -2.20
C ASP A 77 -10.93 1.15 -2.01
N TYR A 78 -11.14 0.31 -0.97
CA TYR A 78 -10.42 -0.95 -0.80
C TYR A 78 -10.66 -1.88 -1.99
N THR A 79 -11.91 -2.07 -2.43
CA THR A 79 -12.25 -2.91 -3.57
C THR A 79 -11.51 -2.48 -4.83
N LYS A 80 -11.46 -1.18 -5.12
CA LYS A 80 -10.72 -0.63 -6.27
C LYS A 80 -9.21 -0.88 -6.17
N ALA A 81 -8.63 -0.60 -4.99
CA ALA A 81 -7.21 -0.78 -4.75
C ALA A 81 -6.77 -2.25 -4.88
N LEU A 82 -7.53 -3.17 -4.29
CA LEU A 82 -7.24 -4.61 -4.33
C LEU A 82 -7.46 -5.20 -5.72
N THR A 83 -8.52 -4.81 -6.43
CA THR A 83 -8.74 -5.25 -7.80
C THR A 83 -7.59 -4.88 -8.71
N ARG A 84 -7.09 -3.64 -8.62
CA ARG A 84 -5.93 -3.19 -9.39
C ARG A 84 -4.69 -4.00 -9.05
N MET A 85 -4.37 -4.14 -7.76
CA MET A 85 -3.20 -4.92 -7.31
C MET A 85 -3.27 -6.35 -7.81
N ASN A 86 -4.41 -7.03 -7.66
CA ASN A 86 -4.59 -8.42 -8.09
C ASN A 86 -4.41 -8.60 -9.59
N ASN A 87 -4.97 -7.69 -10.40
CA ASN A 87 -4.80 -7.73 -11.85
C ASN A 87 -3.32 -7.60 -12.25
N GLU A 88 -2.59 -6.66 -11.63
CA GLU A 88 -1.17 -6.46 -11.92
C GLU A 88 -0.30 -7.66 -11.45
N VAL A 89 -0.59 -8.24 -10.28
CA VAL A 89 0.12 -9.43 -9.77
C VAL A 89 -0.11 -10.64 -10.67
N ASN A 90 -1.35 -10.89 -11.09
CA ASN A 90 -1.70 -12.01 -11.98
C ASN A 90 -0.98 -11.91 -13.34
N ILE A 91 -0.82 -10.69 -13.89
CA ILE A 91 -0.01 -10.46 -15.08
C ILE A 91 1.46 -10.83 -14.80
N GLY A 92 2.00 -10.46 -13.65
CA GLY A 92 3.38 -10.78 -13.26
C GLY A 92 3.67 -12.28 -13.22
N MET A 93 2.72 -13.08 -12.73
CA MET A 93 2.90 -14.53 -12.53
C MET A 93 3.09 -15.34 -13.81
N VAL A 94 2.61 -14.87 -14.98
CA VAL A 94 2.64 -15.65 -16.23
C VAL A 94 3.92 -15.47 -17.06
N TYR A 95 4.90 -14.74 -16.53
CA TYR A 95 6.16 -14.52 -17.25
C TYR A 95 7.04 -15.76 -17.30
N ASN A 96 7.80 -15.88 -18.38
CA ASN A 96 8.66 -17.04 -18.69
C ASN A 96 10.03 -17.01 -17.97
N ASP A 97 10.28 -16.00 -17.19
CA ASP A 97 11.50 -15.76 -16.44
C ASP A 97 11.16 -15.53 -14.97
N PRO A 98 11.67 -16.33 -14.03
CA PRO A 98 11.43 -16.14 -12.60
C PRO A 98 11.79 -14.74 -12.11
N ASP A 99 12.92 -14.18 -12.55
CA ASP A 99 13.36 -12.84 -12.15
C ASP A 99 12.38 -11.76 -12.65
N THR A 100 11.89 -11.89 -13.91
CA THR A 100 10.88 -10.98 -14.46
C THR A 100 9.53 -11.14 -13.78
N ALA A 101 9.09 -12.37 -13.51
CA ALA A 101 7.85 -12.66 -12.78
C ALA A 101 7.90 -12.03 -11.38
N PHE A 102 9.03 -12.18 -10.67
CA PHE A 102 9.23 -11.56 -9.37
C PHE A 102 9.19 -10.03 -9.48
N ALA A 103 9.98 -9.43 -10.37
CA ALA A 103 10.07 -7.98 -10.51
C ALA A 103 8.68 -7.33 -10.78
N LYS A 104 7.88 -7.95 -11.66
CA LYS A 104 6.51 -7.46 -11.98
C LYS A 104 5.53 -7.67 -10.83
N SER A 105 5.53 -8.84 -10.22
CA SER A 105 4.63 -9.17 -9.11
C SER A 105 4.95 -8.32 -7.87
N ILE A 106 6.23 -8.19 -7.51
CA ILE A 106 6.63 -7.41 -6.34
C ILE A 106 6.39 -5.90 -6.55
N LEU A 107 6.54 -5.40 -7.78
CA LEU A 107 6.19 -4.01 -8.13
C LEU A 107 4.69 -3.74 -7.91
N ALA A 108 3.84 -4.66 -8.35
CA ALA A 108 2.39 -4.57 -8.15
C ALA A 108 2.03 -4.58 -6.65
N LEU A 109 2.65 -5.48 -5.88
CA LEU A 109 2.45 -5.57 -4.43
C LEU A 109 2.95 -4.32 -3.69
N HIS A 110 4.11 -3.77 -4.04
CA HIS A 110 4.59 -2.53 -3.41
C HIS A 110 3.64 -1.35 -3.67
N ARG A 111 3.10 -1.22 -4.90
CA ARG A 111 2.04 -0.24 -5.20
C ARG A 111 0.76 -0.51 -4.42
N GLY A 112 0.37 -1.78 -4.29
CA GLY A 112 -0.78 -2.20 -3.48
C GLY A 112 -0.63 -1.81 -2.01
N ALA A 113 0.56 -2.03 -1.42
CA ALA A 113 0.85 -1.61 -0.06
C ALA A 113 0.74 -0.09 0.14
N VAL A 114 1.28 0.70 -0.82
CA VAL A 114 1.13 2.17 -0.80
C VAL A 114 -0.34 2.58 -0.84
N ASN A 115 -1.15 1.96 -1.72
CA ASN A 115 -2.58 2.28 -1.81
C ASN A 115 -3.32 1.93 -0.50
N MET A 116 -3.09 0.76 0.08
CA MET A 116 -3.70 0.39 1.37
C MET A 116 -3.25 1.31 2.51
N ALA A 117 -1.97 1.71 2.54
CA ALA A 117 -1.46 2.66 3.52
C ALA A 117 -2.09 4.06 3.37
N GLN A 118 -2.33 4.51 2.14
CA GLN A 118 -3.07 5.75 1.87
C GLN A 118 -4.52 5.67 2.34
N LEU A 119 -5.18 4.52 2.23
CA LEU A 119 -6.53 4.32 2.77
C LEU A 119 -6.52 4.37 4.30
N GLN A 120 -5.49 3.81 4.95
CA GLN A 120 -5.31 3.95 6.40
C GLN A 120 -5.15 5.42 6.82
N LEU A 121 -4.35 6.21 6.09
CA LEU A 121 -4.21 7.64 6.36
C LEU A 121 -5.50 8.43 6.12
N LYS A 122 -6.38 7.94 5.24
CA LYS A 122 -7.65 8.59 4.92
C LYS A 122 -8.77 8.26 5.90
N TYR A 123 -8.85 7.01 6.35
CA TYR A 123 -9.99 6.50 7.10
C TYR A 123 -9.66 6.03 8.51
N GLY A 124 -8.38 5.72 8.80
CA GLY A 124 -7.94 5.23 10.08
C GLY A 124 -7.85 6.31 11.15
N THR A 125 -7.87 5.89 12.40
CA THR A 125 -7.84 6.76 13.58
C THR A 125 -6.76 6.39 14.59
N ASP A 126 -6.26 5.15 14.54
CA ASP A 126 -5.21 4.67 15.45
C ASP A 126 -3.84 5.26 15.10
N ASN A 127 -3.26 5.98 16.05
CA ASN A 127 -1.99 6.69 15.82
C ASN A 127 -0.82 5.75 15.47
N ALA A 128 -0.77 4.54 16.03
CA ALA A 128 0.31 3.59 15.72
C ALA A 128 0.19 3.08 14.28
N LEU A 129 -1.03 2.80 13.81
CA LEU A 129 -1.28 2.38 12.43
C LEU A 129 -1.11 3.53 11.43
N LEU A 130 -1.45 4.77 11.79
CA LEU A 130 -1.18 5.95 10.95
C LEU A 130 0.32 6.15 10.74
N LEU A 131 1.13 6.01 11.80
CA LEU A 131 2.59 6.07 11.71
C LEU A 131 3.16 4.92 10.88
N LEU A 132 2.66 3.69 11.06
CA LEU A 132 3.07 2.54 10.27
C LEU A 132 2.71 2.72 8.79
N ALA A 133 1.53 3.25 8.49
CA ALA A 133 1.11 3.53 7.11
C ALA A 133 2.05 4.53 6.43
N GLN A 134 2.45 5.60 7.11
CA GLN A 134 3.42 6.55 6.58
C GLN A 134 4.79 5.89 6.34
N GLU A 135 5.28 5.09 7.30
CA GLU A 135 6.53 4.34 7.15
C GLU A 135 6.49 3.39 5.93
N ILE A 136 5.35 2.70 5.73
CA ILE A 136 5.17 1.84 4.56
C ILE A 136 5.27 2.66 3.27
N ILE A 137 4.57 3.78 3.14
CA ILE A 137 4.63 4.64 1.95
C ILE A 137 6.07 5.03 1.64
N ASP A 138 6.80 5.54 2.64
CA ASP A 138 8.16 6.04 2.48
C ASP A 138 9.14 4.92 2.07
N SER A 139 9.00 3.74 2.68
CA SER A 139 9.88 2.61 2.41
C SER A 139 9.62 1.92 1.07
N GLN A 140 8.35 1.91 0.60
CA GLN A 140 8.00 1.21 -0.64
C GLN A 140 8.47 1.95 -1.90
N GLN A 141 8.58 3.29 -1.87
CA GLN A 141 8.98 4.06 -3.04
C GLN A 141 10.33 3.61 -3.61
N GLN A 142 11.32 3.40 -2.76
CA GLN A 142 12.64 2.92 -3.21
C GLN A 142 12.56 1.55 -3.90
N ARG A 143 11.73 0.64 -3.39
CA ARG A 143 11.55 -0.71 -3.98
C ARG A 143 10.82 -0.67 -5.31
N ILE A 144 9.83 0.23 -5.43
CA ILE A 144 9.13 0.52 -6.69
C ILE A 144 10.14 1.01 -7.75
N ASP A 145 11.03 1.94 -7.37
CA ASP A 145 12.04 2.49 -8.29
C ASP A 145 13.06 1.44 -8.74
N ILE A 146 13.52 0.58 -7.82
CA ILE A 146 14.41 -0.56 -8.14
C ILE A 146 13.73 -1.47 -9.16
N SER A 147 12.49 -1.90 -8.91
CA SER A 147 11.76 -2.81 -9.80
C SER A 147 11.50 -2.19 -11.17
N ASN A 148 11.07 -0.92 -11.23
CA ASN A 148 10.85 -0.21 -12.48
C ASN A 148 12.15 -0.07 -13.31
N LYS A 149 13.26 0.30 -12.66
CA LYS A 149 14.55 0.44 -13.33
C LYS A 149 15.05 -0.89 -13.88
N TRP A 150 14.92 -1.96 -13.10
CA TRP A 150 15.32 -3.29 -13.53
C TRP A 150 14.48 -3.75 -14.73
N LEU A 151 13.15 -3.64 -14.66
CA LEU A 151 12.24 -4.00 -15.76
C LEU A 151 12.53 -3.22 -17.06
N ALA A 152 12.89 -1.94 -16.95
CA ALA A 152 13.23 -1.12 -18.12
C ALA A 152 14.49 -1.61 -18.85
N SER A 153 15.40 -2.30 -18.17
CA SER A 153 16.66 -2.83 -18.72
C SER A 153 16.62 -4.33 -19.03
N HIS A 154 15.54 -5.03 -18.65
CA HIS A 154 15.39 -6.48 -18.84
C HIS A 154 14.10 -6.76 -19.63
N PRO A 155 14.18 -6.79 -20.96
CA PRO A 155 13.01 -7.08 -21.80
C PRO A 155 12.55 -8.53 -21.61
N ASP A 156 11.26 -8.75 -21.81
CA ASP A 156 10.64 -10.07 -21.71
C ASP A 156 11.25 -11.07 -22.68
N ILE A 157 11.44 -12.31 -22.24
CA ILE A 157 11.96 -13.40 -23.06
C ILE A 157 10.83 -14.31 -23.56
N PRO A 158 10.87 -14.78 -24.83
CA PRO A 158 9.81 -15.59 -25.38
C PRO A 158 9.80 -17.04 -24.88
N ASN A 159 10.95 -17.58 -24.49
CA ASN A 159 11.08 -18.97 -24.07
C ASN A 159 11.21 -19.07 -22.55
N PRO A 160 10.52 -20.04 -21.91
CA PRO A 160 10.64 -20.24 -20.47
C PRO A 160 12.07 -20.58 -20.05
N LYS A 161 12.51 -19.96 -18.95
CA LYS A 161 13.71 -20.36 -18.24
C LYS A 161 13.47 -21.66 -17.44
N PRO A 162 14.53 -22.39 -17.04
CA PRO A 162 14.40 -23.50 -16.10
C PRO A 162 13.63 -23.06 -14.84
N ASN A 163 12.82 -23.97 -14.31
CA ASN A 163 12.00 -23.77 -13.10
C ASN A 163 10.84 -22.77 -13.21
N THR A 164 10.53 -22.22 -14.39
CA THR A 164 9.39 -21.28 -14.56
C THR A 164 8.08 -21.91 -14.11
N GLU A 165 7.78 -23.16 -14.52
CA GLU A 165 6.54 -23.84 -14.15
C GLU A 165 6.44 -24.06 -12.63
N ALA A 166 7.52 -24.51 -11.98
CA ALA A 166 7.54 -24.70 -10.53
C ALA A 166 7.35 -23.38 -9.77
N MET A 167 7.98 -22.31 -10.24
CA MET A 167 7.80 -20.97 -9.70
C MET A 167 6.35 -20.48 -9.86
N GLN A 168 5.73 -20.70 -11.02
CA GLN A 168 4.35 -20.28 -11.30
C GLN A 168 3.35 -21.01 -10.38
N LEU A 169 3.58 -22.28 -10.07
CA LEU A 169 2.77 -23.05 -9.11
C LEU A 169 2.91 -22.48 -7.69
N ASP A 170 4.15 -22.27 -7.21
CA ASP A 170 4.38 -21.65 -5.89
C ASP A 170 3.72 -20.27 -5.80
N TYR A 171 3.75 -19.47 -6.88
CA TYR A 171 3.12 -18.15 -6.93
C TYR A 171 1.59 -18.24 -6.88
N ALA A 172 1.01 -19.18 -7.61
CA ALA A 172 -0.46 -19.32 -7.66
C ALA A 172 -1.03 -19.56 -6.27
N ASP A 173 -0.43 -20.46 -5.49
CA ASP A 173 -0.86 -20.79 -4.13
C ASP A 173 -0.72 -19.58 -3.18
N ILE A 174 0.43 -18.89 -3.26
CA ILE A 174 0.69 -17.70 -2.43
C ILE A 174 -0.31 -16.60 -2.74
N VAL A 175 -0.55 -16.32 -4.02
CA VAL A 175 -1.45 -15.24 -4.46
C VAL A 175 -2.91 -15.57 -4.16
N ALA A 176 -3.32 -16.84 -4.34
CA ALA A 176 -4.67 -17.28 -3.98
C ALA A 176 -4.94 -17.09 -2.47
N SER A 177 -4.01 -17.57 -1.62
CA SER A 177 -4.09 -17.39 -0.17
C SER A 177 -4.08 -15.92 0.24
N MET A 178 -3.20 -15.11 -0.37
CA MET A 178 -3.15 -13.67 -0.13
C MET A 178 -4.50 -13.00 -0.44
N ASN A 179 -5.05 -13.25 -1.61
CA ASN A 179 -6.30 -12.63 -2.06
C ASN A 179 -7.48 -12.98 -1.15
N TYR A 180 -7.56 -14.23 -0.73
CA TYR A 180 -8.56 -14.67 0.23
C TYR A 180 -8.42 -13.92 1.56
N ASN A 181 -7.23 -13.94 2.16
CA ASN A 181 -7.00 -13.35 3.48
C ASN A 181 -7.11 -11.82 3.48
N ILE A 182 -6.67 -11.13 2.41
CA ILE A 182 -6.85 -9.68 2.30
C ILE A 182 -8.34 -9.35 2.21
N ARG A 183 -9.10 -10.05 1.36
CA ARG A 183 -10.54 -9.82 1.22
C ARG A 183 -11.25 -9.98 2.56
N MET A 184 -11.03 -11.11 3.25
CA MET A 184 -11.61 -11.35 4.58
C MET A 184 -11.20 -10.28 5.60
N GLY A 185 -9.94 -9.83 5.55
CA GLY A 185 -9.43 -8.80 6.46
C GLY A 185 -10.05 -7.43 6.22
N THR A 186 -10.28 -7.06 4.97
CA THR A 186 -10.79 -5.74 4.59
C THR A 186 -12.32 -5.62 4.58
N GLU A 187 -13.05 -6.69 4.85
CA GLU A 187 -14.51 -6.67 5.05
C GLU A 187 -14.94 -5.97 6.37
N SER A 188 -13.99 -5.62 7.25
CA SER A 188 -14.27 -4.88 8.47
C SER A 188 -14.76 -3.47 8.18
N VAL A 189 -15.82 -3.04 8.85
CA VAL A 189 -16.33 -1.65 8.82
C VAL A 189 -15.42 -0.69 9.60
N VAL A 190 -14.54 -1.21 10.45
CA VAL A 190 -13.54 -0.44 11.21
C VAL A 190 -12.27 -0.33 10.40
N ALA A 191 -11.91 0.89 10.00
CA ALA A 191 -10.78 1.16 9.10
C ALA A 191 -9.45 0.59 9.61
N ASP A 192 -9.17 0.77 10.89
CA ASP A 192 -7.93 0.30 11.52
C ASP A 192 -7.82 -1.24 11.48
N LEU A 193 -8.92 -1.96 11.71
CA LEU A 193 -8.98 -3.42 11.59
C LEU A 193 -8.84 -3.89 10.13
N ALA A 194 -9.53 -3.21 9.20
CA ALA A 194 -9.43 -3.51 7.78
C ALA A 194 -7.99 -3.37 7.28
N PHE A 195 -7.33 -2.28 7.66
CA PHE A 195 -5.92 -2.05 7.34
C PHE A 195 -5.01 -3.10 7.98
N ALA A 196 -5.09 -3.31 9.28
CA ALA A 196 -4.17 -4.20 9.99
C ALA A 196 -4.26 -5.64 9.48
N ARG A 197 -5.47 -6.18 9.29
CA ARG A 197 -5.69 -7.54 8.77
C ARG A 197 -5.28 -7.67 7.31
N GLY A 198 -5.72 -6.73 6.46
CA GLY A 198 -5.38 -6.73 5.03
C GLY A 198 -3.88 -6.57 4.80
N MET A 199 -3.23 -5.64 5.50
CA MET A 199 -1.80 -5.39 5.39
C MET A 199 -0.99 -6.57 5.93
N LEU A 200 -1.42 -7.22 7.02
CA LEU A 200 -0.75 -8.43 7.55
C LEU A 200 -0.73 -9.55 6.50
N ALA A 201 -1.87 -9.86 5.89
CA ALA A 201 -1.96 -10.86 4.83
C ALA A 201 -1.07 -10.51 3.64
N HIS A 202 -1.09 -9.23 3.22
CA HIS A 202 -0.23 -8.71 2.16
C HIS A 202 1.26 -8.90 2.47
N GLN A 203 1.74 -8.49 3.66
CA GLN A 203 3.15 -8.57 4.02
C GLN A 203 3.64 -10.01 4.15
N ARG A 204 2.80 -10.93 4.62
CA ARG A 204 3.10 -12.36 4.63
C ARG A 204 3.30 -12.91 3.21
N ALA A 205 2.45 -12.52 2.25
CA ALA A 205 2.59 -12.92 0.85
C ALA A 205 3.86 -12.36 0.21
N VAL A 206 4.14 -11.07 0.42
CA VAL A 206 5.38 -10.41 -0.05
C VAL A 206 6.63 -11.16 0.45
N LEU A 207 6.63 -11.56 1.73
CA LEU A 207 7.72 -12.36 2.30
C LEU A 207 7.85 -13.73 1.61
N GLN A 208 6.73 -14.40 1.31
CA GLN A 208 6.76 -15.70 0.64
C GLN A 208 7.23 -15.59 -0.80
N LEU A 209 6.75 -14.59 -1.57
CA LEU A 209 7.20 -14.35 -2.94
C LEU A 209 8.70 -14.03 -3.00
N ALA A 210 9.24 -13.29 -2.03
CA ALA A 210 10.67 -13.07 -1.93
C ALA A 210 11.47 -14.38 -1.69
N LYS A 211 10.90 -15.31 -0.92
CA LYS A 211 11.52 -16.66 -0.75
C LYS A 211 11.47 -17.48 -2.04
N VAL A 212 10.41 -17.37 -2.84
CA VAL A 212 10.31 -18.01 -4.16
C VAL A 212 11.37 -17.45 -5.11
N GLU A 213 11.58 -16.12 -5.13
CA GLU A 213 12.69 -15.52 -5.88
C GLU A 213 14.06 -16.06 -5.46
N LEU A 214 14.30 -16.21 -4.15
CA LEU A 214 15.55 -16.78 -3.66
C LEU A 214 15.73 -18.25 -4.04
N ARG A 215 14.64 -18.99 -4.31
CA ARG A 215 14.68 -20.38 -4.76
C ARG A 215 14.94 -20.50 -6.26
N TYR A 216 14.29 -19.70 -7.07
CA TYR A 216 14.23 -19.90 -8.53
C TYR A 216 14.91 -18.79 -9.34
N GLY A 217 14.98 -17.57 -8.82
CA GLY A 217 15.60 -16.43 -9.48
C GLY A 217 17.13 -16.56 -9.57
N THR A 218 17.68 -15.99 -10.59
CA THR A 218 19.13 -16.03 -10.92
C THR A 218 19.77 -14.67 -11.01
N ASP A 219 18.98 -13.61 -11.21
CA ASP A 219 19.45 -12.24 -11.29
C ASP A 219 19.95 -11.72 -9.94
N VAL A 220 21.13 -11.12 -9.94
CA VAL A 220 21.79 -10.67 -8.71
C VAL A 220 21.05 -9.51 -8.04
N GLU A 221 20.45 -8.61 -8.83
CA GLU A 221 19.74 -7.43 -8.30
C GLU A 221 18.39 -7.83 -7.72
N MET A 222 17.62 -8.69 -8.40
CA MET A 222 16.35 -9.20 -7.91
C MET A 222 16.53 -10.08 -6.68
N ARG A 223 17.50 -10.95 -6.65
CA ARG A 223 17.84 -11.73 -5.46
C ARG A 223 18.28 -10.85 -4.29
N ARG A 224 19.00 -9.74 -4.54
CA ARG A 224 19.35 -8.77 -3.49
C ARG A 224 18.10 -8.08 -2.94
N LEU A 225 17.17 -7.68 -3.80
CA LEU A 225 15.88 -7.12 -3.38
C LEU A 225 15.10 -8.13 -2.52
N ALA A 226 15.04 -9.40 -2.94
CA ALA A 226 14.39 -10.46 -2.18
C ALA A 226 15.03 -10.67 -0.79
N VAL A 227 16.37 -10.64 -0.69
CA VAL A 227 17.09 -10.69 0.61
C VAL A 227 16.72 -9.50 1.50
N GLN A 228 16.63 -8.29 0.95
CA GLN A 228 16.21 -7.12 1.72
C GLN A 228 14.77 -7.28 2.24
N ILE A 229 13.86 -7.75 1.38
CA ILE A 229 12.47 -8.02 1.77
C ILE A 229 12.42 -9.05 2.90
N THR A 230 13.12 -10.19 2.78
CA THR A 230 13.10 -11.24 3.82
C THR A 230 13.67 -10.79 5.16
N ARG A 231 14.55 -9.79 5.16
CA ARG A 231 15.10 -9.20 6.38
C ARG A 231 14.15 -8.18 7.02
N ASP A 232 13.48 -7.36 6.20
CA ASP A 232 12.73 -6.19 6.70
C ASP A 232 11.27 -6.52 7.04
N GLN A 233 10.63 -7.44 6.31
CA GLN A 233 9.23 -7.77 6.48
C GLN A 233 8.84 -8.36 7.85
N PRO A 234 9.63 -9.21 8.51
CA PRO A 234 9.25 -9.78 9.81
C PRO A 234 8.93 -8.72 10.87
N ARG A 235 9.59 -7.56 10.85
CA ARG A 235 9.30 -6.47 11.77
C ARG A 235 7.89 -5.89 11.54
N ILE A 236 7.52 -5.64 10.29
CA ILE A 236 6.21 -5.07 9.96
C ILE A 236 5.10 -6.08 10.31
N ILE A 237 5.33 -7.35 9.99
CA ILE A 237 4.42 -8.44 10.33
C ILE A 237 4.20 -8.47 11.85
N GLN A 238 5.27 -8.45 12.66
CA GLN A 238 5.17 -8.48 14.11
C GLN A 238 4.39 -7.28 14.67
N VAL A 239 4.64 -6.07 14.16
CA VAL A 239 3.90 -4.87 14.59
C VAL A 239 2.40 -5.01 14.33
N LEU A 240 2.01 -5.56 13.17
CA LEU A 240 0.60 -5.79 12.83
C LEU A 240 -0.03 -6.89 13.69
N GLU A 241 0.70 -7.98 13.93
CA GLU A 241 0.25 -9.08 14.82
C GLU A 241 0.05 -8.60 16.24
N ASP A 242 1.02 -7.86 16.80
CA ASP A 242 0.92 -7.29 18.15
C ASP A 242 -0.24 -6.30 18.27
N TRP A 243 -0.43 -5.45 17.25
CA TRP A 243 -1.55 -4.52 17.25
C TRP A 243 -2.89 -5.27 17.21
N LEU A 244 -3.04 -6.27 16.34
CA LEU A 244 -4.26 -7.08 16.24
C LEU A 244 -4.55 -7.85 17.52
N ALA A 245 -3.54 -8.42 18.16
CA ALA A 245 -3.70 -9.14 19.43
C ALA A 245 -4.24 -8.23 20.56
N ASN A 246 -3.95 -6.95 20.52
CA ASN A 246 -4.38 -6.00 21.55
C ASN A 246 -5.67 -5.25 21.21
N ASN A 247 -6.10 -5.20 19.95
CA ASN A 247 -7.18 -4.32 19.49
C ASN A 247 -8.29 -5.04 18.70
N ALA A 248 -8.03 -6.25 18.18
CA ALA A 248 -9.08 -6.99 17.50
C ALA A 248 -10.07 -7.59 18.52
N PRO A 249 -11.39 -7.57 18.24
CA PRO A 249 -12.35 -8.30 19.05
C PRO A 249 -11.98 -9.78 19.08
N ALA A 250 -12.21 -10.42 20.22
CA ALA A 250 -12.04 -11.87 20.34
C ALA A 250 -12.89 -12.57 19.26
N PRO A 251 -12.39 -13.67 18.69
CA PRO A 251 -13.17 -14.44 17.73
C PRO A 251 -14.48 -14.87 18.36
N SER A 252 -15.55 -14.94 17.55
CA SER A 252 -16.81 -15.44 18.05
C SER A 252 -16.67 -16.94 18.41
N PRO A 253 -17.45 -17.46 19.36
CA PRO A 253 -17.43 -18.89 19.68
C PRO A 253 -17.66 -19.80 18.46
N GLU A 254 -18.40 -19.31 17.46
CA GLU A 254 -18.65 -20.03 16.21
C GLU A 254 -17.37 -20.07 15.34
N ALA A 255 -16.62 -18.96 15.26
CA ALA A 255 -15.36 -18.90 14.52
C ALA A 255 -14.24 -19.72 15.21
N GLU A 256 -14.24 -19.81 16.52
CA GLU A 256 -13.32 -20.70 17.26
C GLU A 256 -13.64 -22.17 16.98
N ALA A 257 -14.91 -22.55 16.96
CA ALA A 257 -15.33 -23.92 16.67
C ALA A 257 -15.03 -24.34 15.22
N GLU A 258 -15.16 -23.44 14.25
CA GLU A 258 -14.78 -23.70 12.86
C GLU A 258 -13.27 -23.87 12.72
N ALA A 259 -12.47 -23.03 13.36
CA ALA A 259 -11.00 -23.12 13.35
C ALA A 259 -10.50 -24.41 14.02
N GLU A 260 -11.13 -24.87 15.12
CA GLU A 260 -10.80 -26.14 15.75
C GLU A 260 -11.17 -27.34 14.85
N ALA A 261 -12.32 -27.28 14.16
CA ALA A 261 -12.77 -28.34 13.26
C ALA A 261 -11.85 -28.46 12.01
N GLU A 262 -11.33 -27.35 11.49
CA GLU A 262 -10.35 -27.37 10.39
C GLU A 262 -8.99 -27.93 10.85
N ALA A 263 -8.53 -27.60 12.06
CA ALA A 263 -7.28 -28.09 12.63
C ALA A 263 -7.32 -29.60 12.95
N GLU A 264 -8.49 -30.17 13.23
CA GLU A 264 -8.65 -31.63 13.43
C GLU A 264 -8.77 -32.42 12.12
N ALA A 265 -8.98 -31.74 10.99
CA ALA A 265 -9.14 -32.35 9.66
C ALA A 265 -7.81 -32.48 8.87
N GLU A 266 -6.70 -31.85 9.31
CA GLU A 266 -5.34 -31.98 8.76
C GLU A 266 -4.51 -33.04 9.48
#